data_6fe536737ee71d21443d2afa67814cef
#
_entry.id   6fe536737ee71d21443d2afa67814cef
#
_cell.length_a   1.000
_cell.length_b   1.000
_cell.length_c   1.000
_cell.angle_alpha   90.00
_cell.angle_beta   90.00
_cell.angle_gamma   90.00
#
_symmetry.space_group_name_H-M   'P 1'
#
loop_
_entity.id
_entity.type
_entity.pdbx_description
1 polymer ?
#
loop_
_entity_poly.entity_id
_entity_poly.type
_entity_poly.pdbx_seq_one_letter_code
_entity_poly.pdbx_strand_id
1 'polypeptide(L)'
;MLKVSELQFVKLIKRFVGPYKKNVVLNIVCNILSAFFSIFSFALIIPILEILFKAKQVTYTYMPFKWNMDTLKNNAYYFITTFIDNHGPLLTLLLLGVFLVVATFFRTGFSYLASYFIIPLRTGLVRDMRNQLYQKVVDLNLAFFSKQKKGDIMTRMLGDVGEVETSIMSSIEMLSKNPIMIMIYIGTLFYISWRLTIFVLIVLPLSGFIMGRVGKSLKQKSKEAQEQSGQLLSQIEETLGGLRVIKAFNAEKSVIRQFSNFNERLRNTVTKVNRRYMLAHPLSEFLGTVTIAIVLFFGGMLILSEDSSMSASSFIYYLIMFYNIINPAKELSKAMYNIQKGKASLERIDMVLQAVNPLKEVKNPVPAKPFTDKIEYKNVSFKYEDEWILKDINLTIPKGKMVALVGASGSGKSTMVDLLPRFYDVNEGEITIDGVNVKTMTLYDLRSYMGNVNQEAILFNDTVFNNITFGVENATEEQVMEAAKIANAHEFIMAMEQGYQTNIGDRGGRLSGGQRQRLSIARAILKNPPILILDEATSALDTESEKLVQEALENLMKSRTTIVIAHRLSTIKNADEICVMHEGRIVERGTHEDLLKLDGIYKKLYSMQSL
;
A
#
# COMPACT_ATOMS: atom_id res chain seq x y z
N MET A 1 7.69 -11.74 22.53
CA MET A 1 7.10 -11.12 21.33
C MET A 1 8.02 -10.13 20.60
N LEU A 2 8.77 -9.24 21.28
CA LEU A 2 9.66 -8.25 20.61
C LEU A 2 10.75 -8.89 19.70
N LYS A 3 11.40 -9.97 20.09
CA LYS A 3 12.44 -10.64 19.29
C LYS A 3 11.94 -11.27 17.97
N VAL A 4 10.71 -11.78 17.94
CA VAL A 4 10.13 -12.40 16.72
C VAL A 4 9.83 -11.36 15.67
N SER A 5 9.29 -10.19 16.06
CA SER A 5 8.97 -9.10 15.14
C SER A 5 10.22 -8.41 14.56
N GLU A 6 11.33 -8.36 15.29
CA GLU A 6 12.62 -7.87 14.78
C GLU A 6 13.21 -8.80 13.73
N LEU A 7 13.13 -10.11 13.95
CA LEU A 7 13.61 -11.11 12.99
C LEU A 7 12.79 -11.10 11.69
N GLN A 8 11.47 -10.88 11.79
CA GLN A 8 10.58 -10.73 10.63
C GLN A 8 10.90 -9.47 9.84
N PHE A 9 11.11 -8.33 10.51
CA PHE A 9 11.49 -7.08 9.87
C PHE A 9 12.82 -7.22 9.09
N VAL A 10 13.84 -7.85 9.70
CA VAL A 10 15.13 -8.11 9.05
C VAL A 10 14.98 -9.07 7.86
N LYS A 11 14.16 -10.12 7.97
CA LYS A 11 13.89 -11.05 6.86
C LYS A 11 13.21 -10.35 5.68
N LEU A 12 12.25 -9.47 5.95
CA LEU A 12 11.55 -8.70 4.92
C LEU A 12 12.46 -7.66 4.25
N ILE A 13 13.30 -6.96 5.02
CA ILE A 13 14.34 -6.10 4.45
C ILE A 13 15.23 -6.91 3.50
N LYS A 14 15.75 -8.08 3.93
CA LYS A 14 16.57 -8.93 3.08
C LYS A 14 15.84 -9.36 1.79
N ARG A 15 14.55 -9.66 1.87
CA ARG A 15 13.73 -10.05 0.72
C ARG A 15 13.63 -8.93 -0.31
N PHE A 16 13.31 -7.71 0.11
CA PHE A 16 13.07 -6.58 -0.80
C PHE A 16 14.34 -5.80 -1.18
N VAL A 17 15.34 -5.75 -0.30
CA VAL A 17 16.62 -5.10 -0.59
C VAL A 17 17.57 -6.02 -1.38
N GLY A 18 17.39 -7.34 -1.29
CA GLY A 18 18.24 -8.34 -1.94
C GLY A 18 18.48 -8.09 -3.44
N PRO A 19 17.46 -7.83 -4.27
CA PRO A 19 17.63 -7.53 -5.69
C PRO A 19 18.47 -6.28 -5.94
N TYR A 20 18.50 -5.32 -5.01
CA TYR A 20 19.16 -4.02 -5.13
C TYR A 20 20.48 -3.91 -4.35
N LYS A 21 21.04 -5.03 -3.89
CA LYS A 21 22.29 -5.04 -3.08
C LYS A 21 23.44 -4.26 -3.68
N LYS A 22 23.59 -4.30 -5.01
CA LYS A 22 24.60 -3.53 -5.76
C LYS A 22 24.45 -2.03 -5.51
N ASN A 23 23.23 -1.52 -5.55
CA ASN A 23 22.93 -0.11 -5.34
C ASN A 23 23.21 0.31 -3.88
N VAL A 24 22.92 -0.56 -2.91
CA VAL A 24 23.24 -0.31 -1.49
C VAL A 24 24.75 -0.24 -1.28
N VAL A 25 25.52 -1.18 -1.86
CA VAL A 25 26.98 -1.17 -1.78
C VAL A 25 27.56 0.10 -2.39
N LEU A 26 27.11 0.50 -3.59
CA LEU A 26 27.56 1.75 -4.23
C LEU A 26 27.21 2.98 -3.39
N ASN A 27 26.01 3.01 -2.80
CA ASN A 27 25.62 4.07 -1.86
C ASN A 27 26.58 4.15 -0.66
N ILE A 28 26.91 3.01 -0.03
CA ILE A 28 27.83 2.95 1.11
C ILE A 28 29.23 3.44 0.70
N VAL A 29 29.77 2.96 -0.42
CA VAL A 29 31.08 3.37 -0.92
C VAL A 29 31.13 4.88 -1.19
N CYS A 30 30.12 5.42 -1.86
CA CYS A 30 30.02 6.86 -2.12
C CYS A 30 29.89 7.67 -0.83
N ASN A 31 29.15 7.20 0.19
CA ASN A 31 29.07 7.84 1.50
C ASN A 31 30.43 7.84 2.23
N ILE A 32 31.19 6.75 2.15
CA ILE A 32 32.55 6.67 2.73
C ILE A 32 33.48 7.67 2.03
N LEU A 33 33.45 7.73 0.68
CA LEU A 33 34.25 8.70 -0.06
C LEU A 33 33.86 10.14 0.25
N SER A 34 32.56 10.44 0.32
CA SER A 34 32.05 11.75 0.72
C SER A 34 32.53 12.14 2.13
N ALA A 35 32.50 11.20 3.07
CA ALA A 35 32.99 11.40 4.42
C ALA A 35 34.52 11.64 4.46
N PHE A 36 35.27 10.91 3.67
CA PHE A 36 36.71 11.10 3.53
C PHE A 36 37.04 12.52 3.02
N PHE A 37 36.42 12.97 1.94
CA PHE A 37 36.62 14.33 1.44
C PHE A 37 36.11 15.41 2.39
N SER A 38 35.14 15.09 3.24
CA SER A 38 34.66 15.99 4.31
C SER A 38 35.77 16.27 5.34
N ILE A 39 36.54 15.25 5.74
CA ILE A 39 37.67 15.43 6.66
C ILE A 39 38.70 16.41 6.05
N PHE A 40 39.07 16.19 4.80
CA PHE A 40 40.03 17.07 4.11
C PHE A 40 39.53 18.51 3.99
N SER A 41 38.28 18.69 3.57
CA SER A 41 37.67 20.00 3.42
C SER A 41 37.67 20.78 4.74
N PHE A 42 37.41 20.12 5.86
CA PHE A 42 37.42 20.78 7.16
C PHE A 42 38.85 20.95 7.74
N ALA A 43 39.77 19.99 7.49
CA ALA A 43 41.15 20.08 7.99
C ALA A 43 41.91 21.28 7.42
N LEU A 44 41.59 21.69 6.18
CA LEU A 44 42.19 22.87 5.54
C LEU A 44 41.84 24.19 6.24
N ILE A 45 40.81 24.22 7.10
CA ILE A 45 40.44 25.41 7.85
C ILE A 45 41.55 25.79 8.84
N ILE A 46 42.24 24.81 9.44
CA ILE A 46 43.30 25.08 10.43
C ILE A 46 44.45 25.91 9.82
N PRO A 47 45.13 25.51 8.77
CA PRO A 47 46.21 26.31 8.19
C PRO A 47 45.72 27.63 7.62
N ILE A 48 44.49 27.72 7.10
CA ILE A 48 43.93 29.02 6.68
C ILE A 48 43.81 29.99 7.87
N LEU A 49 43.32 29.53 9.02
CA LEU A 49 43.19 30.33 10.21
C LEU A 49 44.56 30.71 10.78
N GLU A 50 45.55 29.80 10.75
CA GLU A 50 46.93 30.08 11.22
C GLU A 50 47.59 31.17 10.40
N ILE A 51 47.41 31.17 9.06
CA ILE A 51 47.89 32.23 8.19
C ILE A 51 47.22 33.58 8.51
N LEU A 52 45.87 33.58 8.63
CA LEU A 52 45.08 34.79 8.86
C LEU A 52 45.37 35.42 10.22
N PHE A 53 45.56 34.63 11.26
CA PHE A 53 45.86 35.13 12.63
C PHE A 53 47.35 35.40 12.86
N LYS A 54 48.20 35.24 11.85
CA LYS A 54 49.67 35.39 11.98
C LYS A 54 50.20 34.58 13.18
N ALA A 55 49.67 33.36 13.37
CA ALA A 55 50.09 32.52 14.48
C ALA A 55 51.59 32.23 14.36
N LYS A 56 52.27 32.09 15.53
CA LYS A 56 53.71 31.84 15.59
C LYS A 56 54.09 30.70 14.62
N GLN A 57 54.90 30.98 13.61
CA GLN A 57 55.34 29.97 12.66
C GLN A 57 56.23 28.96 13.38
N VAL A 58 55.76 27.74 13.49
CA VAL A 58 56.57 26.61 13.91
C VAL A 58 57.35 26.14 12.68
N THR A 59 58.67 26.04 12.79
CA THR A 59 59.51 25.51 11.69
C THR A 59 59.31 23.98 11.59
N TYR A 60 58.66 23.57 10.52
CA TYR A 60 58.50 22.14 10.19
C TYR A 60 59.65 21.67 9.34
N THR A 61 60.18 20.45 9.62
CA THR A 61 61.19 19.78 8.82
C THR A 61 60.56 18.60 8.13
N TYR A 62 60.97 18.32 6.86
CA TYR A 62 60.45 17.20 6.14
C TYR A 62 60.86 15.88 6.82
N MET A 63 59.85 15.01 7.08
CA MET A 63 60.06 13.70 7.67
C MET A 63 59.86 12.61 6.59
N PRO A 64 60.68 11.51 6.60
CA PRO A 64 60.45 10.38 5.70
C PRO A 64 59.02 9.84 5.86
N PHE A 65 58.37 9.53 4.74
CA PHE A 65 56.96 9.11 4.74
C PHE A 65 56.77 7.83 5.57
N LYS A 66 55.96 7.94 6.61
CA LYS A 66 55.46 6.83 7.38
C LYS A 66 53.93 6.97 7.41
N TRP A 67 53.20 5.83 7.32
CA TRP A 67 51.75 5.80 7.47
C TRP A 67 51.33 6.10 8.92
N ASN A 68 51.70 7.28 9.39
CA ASN A 68 51.35 7.82 10.70
C ASN A 68 50.76 9.23 10.52
N MET A 69 49.68 9.55 11.23
CA MET A 69 48.98 10.83 11.16
C MET A 69 49.92 12.01 11.50
N ASP A 70 50.85 11.82 12.43
CA ASP A 70 51.79 12.87 12.81
C ASP A 70 52.76 13.21 11.68
N THR A 71 53.28 12.19 10.95
CA THR A 71 54.17 12.42 9.81
C THR A 71 53.41 13.08 8.66
N LEU A 72 52.15 12.63 8.41
CA LEU A 72 51.32 13.21 7.34
C LEU A 72 50.99 14.70 7.64
N LYS A 73 50.64 15.00 8.89
CA LYS A 73 50.39 16.35 9.34
C LYS A 73 51.66 17.21 9.24
N ASN A 74 52.77 16.75 9.78
CA ASN A 74 54.03 17.45 9.73
C ASN A 74 54.46 17.78 8.29
N ASN A 75 54.41 16.83 7.39
CA ASN A 75 54.77 17.03 5.99
C ASN A 75 53.82 17.97 5.26
N ALA A 76 52.51 17.91 5.56
CA ALA A 76 51.54 18.84 5.00
C ALA A 76 51.87 20.30 5.46
N TYR A 77 52.17 20.49 6.75
CA TYR A 77 52.57 21.79 7.25
C TYR A 77 53.92 22.23 6.69
N TYR A 78 54.88 21.34 6.53
CA TYR A 78 56.17 21.63 5.87
C TYR A 78 55.93 22.18 4.45
N PHE A 79 55.10 21.55 3.64
CA PHE A 79 54.79 22.04 2.29
C PHE A 79 54.08 23.39 2.32
N ILE A 80 53.18 23.62 3.26
CA ILE A 80 52.44 24.90 3.41
C ILE A 80 53.41 26.01 3.83
N THR A 81 54.29 25.77 4.81
CA THR A 81 55.26 26.76 5.27
C THR A 81 56.30 27.10 4.21
N THR A 82 56.85 26.07 3.53
CA THR A 82 57.77 26.26 2.42
C THR A 82 57.15 27.06 1.27
N PHE A 83 55.83 26.81 0.99
CA PHE A 83 55.13 27.57 -0.03
C PHE A 83 54.86 29.03 0.40
N ILE A 84 54.58 29.28 1.67
CA ILE A 84 54.47 30.65 2.24
C ILE A 84 55.79 31.40 2.08
N ASP A 85 56.92 30.77 2.43
CA ASP A 85 58.25 31.40 2.38
C ASP A 85 58.67 31.73 0.93
N ASN A 86 58.29 30.89 -0.02
CA ASN A 86 58.67 31.07 -1.44
C ASN A 86 57.74 32.02 -2.21
N HIS A 87 56.44 32.04 -1.91
CA HIS A 87 55.41 32.73 -2.71
C HIS A 87 54.55 33.72 -1.95
N GLY A 88 54.72 33.79 -0.64
CA GLY A 88 53.98 34.68 0.25
C GLY A 88 52.63 34.15 0.71
N PRO A 89 52.07 34.74 1.77
CA PRO A 89 50.84 34.25 2.44
C PRO A 89 49.58 34.39 1.57
N LEU A 90 49.52 35.43 0.70
CA LEU A 90 48.33 35.67 -0.13
C LEU A 90 48.11 34.58 -1.19
N LEU A 91 49.19 34.16 -1.87
CA LEU A 91 49.13 33.12 -2.90
C LEU A 91 48.86 31.76 -2.25
N THR A 92 49.38 31.52 -1.05
CA THR A 92 49.12 30.32 -0.27
C THR A 92 47.64 30.23 0.13
N LEU A 93 47.02 31.32 0.58
CA LEU A 93 45.59 31.38 0.87
C LEU A 93 44.74 31.08 -0.37
N LEU A 94 45.12 31.61 -1.54
CA LEU A 94 44.44 31.32 -2.80
C LEU A 94 44.55 29.83 -3.14
N LEU A 95 45.73 29.23 -3.04
CA LEU A 95 45.94 27.82 -3.27
C LEU A 95 45.13 26.93 -2.33
N LEU A 96 45.14 27.23 -1.01
CA LEU A 96 44.34 26.51 -0.03
C LEU A 96 42.81 26.67 -0.31
N GLY A 97 42.40 27.86 -0.76
CA GLY A 97 41.04 28.12 -1.22
C GLY A 97 40.62 27.26 -2.40
N VAL A 98 41.51 27.12 -3.40
CA VAL A 98 41.27 26.21 -4.56
C VAL A 98 41.18 24.75 -4.10
N PHE A 99 42.08 24.30 -3.22
CA PHE A 99 41.99 22.95 -2.63
C PHE A 99 40.68 22.73 -1.86
N LEU A 100 40.21 23.73 -1.11
CA LEU A 100 38.93 23.67 -0.38
C LEU A 100 37.76 23.50 -1.36
N VAL A 101 37.76 24.24 -2.48
CA VAL A 101 36.72 24.14 -3.52
C VAL A 101 36.74 22.75 -4.15
N VAL A 102 37.95 22.24 -4.53
CA VAL A 102 38.09 20.91 -5.12
C VAL A 102 37.66 19.81 -4.15
N ALA A 103 38.09 19.86 -2.89
CA ALA A 103 37.68 18.88 -1.88
C ALA A 103 36.16 18.92 -1.64
N THR A 104 35.56 20.11 -1.62
CA THR A 104 34.12 20.27 -1.48
C THR A 104 33.37 19.77 -2.70
N PHE A 105 33.90 19.99 -3.90
CA PHE A 105 33.32 19.44 -5.15
C PHE A 105 33.25 17.91 -5.11
N PHE A 106 34.34 17.23 -4.76
CA PHE A 106 34.34 15.77 -4.63
C PHE A 106 33.41 15.30 -3.49
N ARG A 107 33.43 15.95 -2.34
CA ARG A 107 32.52 15.65 -1.22
C ARG A 107 31.05 15.70 -1.66
N THR A 108 30.64 16.79 -2.28
CA THR A 108 29.25 16.99 -2.73
C THR A 108 28.91 16.08 -3.91
N GLY A 109 29.86 15.86 -4.83
CA GLY A 109 29.71 14.94 -5.94
C GLY A 109 29.45 13.49 -5.48
N PHE A 110 30.27 12.99 -4.54
CA PHE A 110 30.06 11.64 -3.98
C PHE A 110 28.79 11.56 -3.12
N SER A 111 28.42 12.63 -2.41
CA SER A 111 27.15 12.68 -1.69
C SER A 111 25.95 12.63 -2.64
N TYR A 112 26.02 13.30 -3.78
CA TYR A 112 25.02 13.20 -4.84
C TYR A 112 24.95 11.81 -5.44
N LEU A 113 26.10 11.22 -5.80
CA LEU A 113 26.17 9.85 -6.32
C LEU A 113 25.61 8.82 -5.33
N ALA A 114 25.88 8.98 -4.03
CA ALA A 114 25.27 8.14 -3.02
C ALA A 114 23.74 8.21 -3.06
N SER A 115 23.19 9.43 -3.16
CA SER A 115 21.75 9.65 -3.29
C SER A 115 21.20 9.12 -4.62
N TYR A 116 21.94 9.26 -5.71
CA TYR A 116 21.56 8.75 -7.03
C TYR A 116 21.47 7.21 -7.05
N PHE A 117 22.45 6.52 -6.50
CA PHE A 117 22.46 5.04 -6.47
C PHE A 117 21.38 4.43 -5.55
N ILE A 118 20.85 5.17 -4.59
CA ILE A 118 19.78 4.64 -3.71
C ILE A 118 18.37 4.76 -4.33
N ILE A 119 18.18 5.64 -5.33
CA ILE A 119 16.88 5.87 -5.97
C ILE A 119 16.26 4.60 -6.58
N PRO A 120 17.00 3.76 -7.36
CA PRO A 120 16.44 2.53 -7.92
C PRO A 120 15.96 1.54 -6.85
N LEU A 121 16.64 1.46 -5.70
CA LEU A 121 16.16 0.67 -4.56
C LEU A 121 14.84 1.24 -4.04
N ARG A 122 14.76 2.55 -3.84
CA ARG A 122 13.60 3.24 -3.30
C ARG A 122 12.35 3.01 -4.15
N THR A 123 12.45 3.29 -5.46
CA THR A 123 11.32 3.16 -6.39
C THR A 123 10.98 1.70 -6.70
N GLY A 124 12.00 0.85 -6.83
CA GLY A 124 11.83 -0.57 -7.11
C GLY A 124 11.18 -1.31 -5.95
N LEU A 125 11.54 -1.00 -4.71
CA LEU A 125 10.93 -1.57 -3.51
C LEU A 125 9.41 -1.27 -3.46
N VAL A 126 9.01 -0.04 -3.72
CA VAL A 126 7.59 0.36 -3.76
C VAL A 126 6.84 -0.41 -4.83
N ARG A 127 7.42 -0.50 -6.04
CA ARG A 127 6.86 -1.29 -7.15
C ARG A 127 6.68 -2.74 -6.76
N ASP A 128 7.74 -3.37 -6.26
CA ASP A 128 7.74 -4.81 -5.97
C ASP A 128 6.76 -5.17 -4.84
N MET A 129 6.67 -4.33 -3.81
CA MET A 129 5.70 -4.50 -2.74
C MET A 129 4.26 -4.34 -3.23
N ARG A 130 3.99 -3.32 -4.05
CA ARG A 130 2.64 -3.12 -4.61
C ARG A 130 2.23 -4.26 -5.53
N ASN A 131 3.14 -4.74 -6.38
CA ASN A 131 2.86 -5.88 -7.27
C ASN A 131 2.55 -7.13 -6.46
N GLN A 132 3.34 -7.46 -5.42
CA GLN A 132 3.09 -8.63 -4.57
C GLN A 132 1.76 -8.50 -3.80
N LEU A 133 1.45 -7.31 -3.28
CA LEU A 133 0.16 -7.07 -2.61
C LEU A 133 -1.00 -7.20 -3.57
N TYR A 134 -0.91 -6.60 -4.76
CA TYR A 134 -1.95 -6.65 -5.76
C TYR A 134 -2.22 -8.09 -6.22
N GLN A 135 -1.17 -8.82 -6.57
CA GLN A 135 -1.27 -10.22 -6.91
C GLN A 135 -1.94 -11.04 -5.80
N LYS A 136 -1.47 -10.84 -4.55
CA LYS A 136 -2.04 -11.54 -3.39
C LYS A 136 -3.52 -11.21 -3.18
N VAL A 137 -3.91 -9.94 -3.33
CA VAL A 137 -5.29 -9.49 -3.20
C VAL A 137 -6.18 -10.15 -4.25
N VAL A 138 -5.73 -10.26 -5.51
CA VAL A 138 -6.48 -10.92 -6.58
C VAL A 138 -6.58 -12.44 -6.36
N ASP A 139 -5.56 -13.07 -5.76
CA ASP A 139 -5.53 -14.51 -5.48
C ASP A 139 -6.38 -14.91 -4.26
N LEU A 140 -6.72 -13.95 -3.38
CA LEU A 140 -7.52 -14.24 -2.18
C LEU A 140 -8.99 -14.47 -2.53
N ASN A 141 -9.64 -15.36 -1.76
CA ASN A 141 -11.07 -15.64 -1.92
C ASN A 141 -11.97 -14.50 -1.42
N LEU A 142 -13.25 -14.55 -1.81
CA LEU A 142 -14.24 -13.54 -1.44
C LEU A 142 -14.47 -13.43 0.08
N ALA A 143 -14.32 -14.51 0.83
CA ALA A 143 -14.48 -14.52 2.29
C ALA A 143 -13.49 -13.59 3.00
N PHE A 144 -12.31 -13.35 2.44
CA PHE A 144 -11.36 -12.39 2.98
C PHE A 144 -11.90 -10.95 2.91
N PHE A 145 -12.57 -10.61 1.82
CA PHE A 145 -13.09 -9.25 1.58
C PHE A 145 -14.41 -8.96 2.30
N SER A 146 -15.16 -9.98 2.70
CA SER A 146 -16.34 -9.78 3.55
C SER A 146 -15.97 -9.34 4.96
N LYS A 147 -14.78 -9.75 5.45
CA LYS A 147 -14.26 -9.39 6.78
C LYS A 147 -13.49 -8.06 6.80
N GLN A 148 -12.96 -7.61 5.69
CA GLN A 148 -12.11 -6.42 5.62
C GLN A 148 -12.71 -5.35 4.71
N LYS A 149 -12.70 -4.10 5.20
CA LYS A 149 -13.18 -2.95 4.41
C LYS A 149 -12.23 -2.72 3.22
N LYS A 150 -12.79 -2.51 2.03
CA LYS A 150 -12.04 -2.20 0.79
C LYS A 150 -11.05 -1.03 0.98
N GLY A 151 -11.47 0.03 1.69
CA GLY A 151 -10.64 1.19 1.99
C GLY A 151 -9.40 0.86 2.83
N ASP A 152 -9.49 -0.11 3.73
CA ASP A 152 -8.33 -0.55 4.53
C ASP A 152 -7.26 -1.23 3.66
N ILE A 153 -7.68 -2.07 2.70
CA ILE A 153 -6.75 -2.68 1.74
C ILE A 153 -6.07 -1.63 0.86
N MET A 154 -6.84 -0.63 0.37
CA MET A 154 -6.29 0.49 -0.41
C MET A 154 -5.28 1.29 0.42
N THR A 155 -5.58 1.56 1.70
CA THR A 155 -4.67 2.26 2.61
C THR A 155 -3.37 1.49 2.82
N ARG A 156 -3.42 0.15 2.92
CA ARG A 156 -2.22 -0.70 3.02
C ARG A 156 -1.38 -0.64 1.74
N MET A 157 -2.00 -0.67 0.57
CA MET A 157 -1.29 -0.64 -0.73
C MET A 157 -0.66 0.72 -1.04
N LEU A 158 -1.28 1.81 -0.64
CA LEU A 158 -0.82 3.16 -0.97
C LEU A 158 -0.05 3.82 0.18
N GLY A 159 -0.62 3.82 1.38
CA GLY A 159 -0.07 4.49 2.55
C GLY A 159 1.01 3.68 3.26
N ASP A 160 0.68 2.45 3.68
CA ASP A 160 1.61 1.63 4.46
C ASP A 160 2.88 1.25 3.68
N VAL A 161 2.78 1.03 2.37
CA VAL A 161 3.95 0.80 1.51
C VAL A 161 4.90 2.00 1.52
N GLY A 162 4.39 3.25 1.51
CA GLY A 162 5.22 4.45 1.61
C GLY A 162 5.90 4.60 2.98
N GLU A 163 5.22 4.21 4.05
CA GLU A 163 5.80 4.22 5.40
C GLU A 163 6.92 3.16 5.54
N VAL A 164 6.74 1.99 4.96
CA VAL A 164 7.77 0.93 4.93
C VAL A 164 8.96 1.38 4.09
N GLU A 165 8.73 2.00 2.93
CA GLU A 165 9.78 2.60 2.09
C GLU A 165 10.61 3.60 2.90
N THR A 166 9.96 4.57 3.55
CA THR A 166 10.62 5.58 4.39
C THR A 166 11.42 4.94 5.52
N SER A 167 10.89 3.89 6.14
CA SER A 167 11.55 3.13 7.20
C SER A 167 12.81 2.41 6.71
N ILE A 168 12.75 1.76 5.54
CA ILE A 168 13.91 1.06 4.96
C ILE A 168 14.99 2.05 4.55
N MET A 169 14.63 3.18 3.93
CA MET A 169 15.59 4.24 3.58
C MET A 169 16.27 4.80 4.82
N SER A 170 15.48 5.13 5.86
CA SER A 170 16.01 5.58 7.16
C SER A 170 16.91 4.54 7.82
N SER A 171 16.61 3.24 7.67
CA SER A 171 17.45 2.15 8.19
C SER A 171 18.80 2.10 7.49
N ILE A 172 18.83 2.28 6.17
CA ILE A 172 20.06 2.29 5.39
C ILE A 172 20.92 3.51 5.76
N GLU A 173 20.32 4.70 5.87
CA GLU A 173 21.02 5.91 6.31
C GLU A 173 21.55 5.78 7.74
N MET A 174 20.78 5.17 8.63
CA MET A 174 21.18 4.89 10.01
C MET A 174 22.35 3.91 10.09
N LEU A 175 22.44 2.94 9.19
CA LEU A 175 23.49 1.93 9.21
C LEU A 175 24.75 2.34 8.43
N SER A 176 24.61 3.21 7.42
CA SER A 176 25.73 3.58 6.53
C SER A 176 26.25 4.98 6.78
N LYS A 177 25.45 6.02 6.53
CA LYS A 177 25.90 7.42 6.49
C LYS A 177 26.15 7.99 7.89
N ASN A 178 25.14 7.94 8.75
CA ASN A 178 25.16 8.67 10.03
C ASN A 178 26.21 8.13 11.01
N PRO A 179 26.38 6.80 11.21
CA PRO A 179 27.43 6.29 12.10
C PRO A 179 28.83 6.63 11.64
N ILE A 180 29.09 6.56 10.31
CA ILE A 180 30.37 6.89 9.73
C ILE A 180 30.73 8.36 10.04
N MET A 181 29.79 9.28 9.79
CA MET A 181 29.98 10.70 10.06
C MET A 181 30.18 10.96 11.56
N ILE A 182 29.39 10.35 12.44
CA ILE A 182 29.52 10.50 13.89
C ILE A 182 30.88 9.97 14.37
N MET A 183 31.30 8.78 13.91
CA MET A 183 32.60 8.21 14.28
C MET A 183 33.75 9.10 13.84
N ILE A 184 33.70 9.66 12.62
CA ILE A 184 34.70 10.56 12.10
C ILE A 184 34.77 11.85 12.95
N TYR A 185 33.63 12.48 13.21
CA TYR A 185 33.61 13.72 14.00
C TYR A 185 34.07 13.47 15.43
N ILE A 186 33.59 12.43 16.09
CA ILE A 186 34.02 12.09 17.47
C ILE A 186 35.50 11.74 17.49
N GLY A 187 36.01 10.93 16.53
CA GLY A 187 37.43 10.60 16.41
C GLY A 187 38.29 11.86 16.23
N THR A 188 37.86 12.79 15.39
CA THR A 188 38.53 14.09 15.20
C THR A 188 38.54 14.92 16.49
N LEU A 189 37.42 14.99 17.22
CA LEU A 189 37.34 15.69 18.49
C LEU A 189 38.27 15.07 19.53
N PHE A 190 38.34 13.76 19.65
CA PHE A 190 39.28 13.07 20.56
C PHE A 190 40.74 13.31 20.19
N TYR A 191 41.05 13.36 18.89
CA TYR A 191 42.39 13.63 18.39
C TYR A 191 42.85 15.07 18.73
N ILE A 192 41.93 16.06 18.66
CA ILE A 192 42.25 17.45 18.98
C ILE A 192 42.40 17.64 20.50
N SER A 193 41.45 17.16 21.30
CA SER A 193 41.48 17.27 22.77
C SER A 193 40.60 16.22 23.44
N TRP A 194 41.19 15.18 24.00
CA TRP A 194 40.46 14.15 24.71
C TRP A 194 39.74 14.68 25.97
N ARG A 195 40.39 15.63 26.68
CA ARG A 195 39.84 16.26 27.90
C ARG A 195 38.56 17.03 27.59
N LEU A 196 38.59 17.87 26.56
CA LEU A 196 37.43 18.65 26.13
C LEU A 196 36.32 17.74 25.59
N THR A 197 36.66 16.68 24.89
CA THR A 197 35.68 15.73 24.31
C THR A 197 34.93 14.95 25.39
N ILE A 198 35.63 14.46 26.45
CA ILE A 198 34.97 13.84 27.60
C ILE A 198 34.02 14.80 28.30
N PHE A 199 34.46 16.04 28.51
CA PHE A 199 33.63 17.08 29.13
C PHE A 199 32.35 17.32 28.31
N VAL A 200 32.46 17.45 26.99
CA VAL A 200 31.33 17.61 26.08
C VAL A 200 30.38 16.40 26.14
N LEU A 201 30.91 15.18 26.17
CA LEU A 201 30.11 13.95 26.26
C LEU A 201 29.33 13.86 27.58
N ILE A 202 29.77 14.51 28.64
CA ILE A 202 29.03 14.60 29.92
C ILE A 202 27.90 15.64 29.84
N VAL A 203 28.11 16.75 29.10
CA VAL A 203 27.11 17.83 28.97
C VAL A 203 25.99 17.48 27.99
N LEU A 204 26.29 16.75 26.91
CA LEU A 204 25.31 16.38 25.87
C LEU A 204 24.05 15.64 26.37
N PRO A 205 24.11 14.67 27.30
CA PRO A 205 22.94 14.01 27.83
C PRO A 205 21.91 14.91 28.48
N LEU A 206 22.32 16.02 29.08
CA LEU A 206 21.41 16.99 29.69
C LEU A 206 20.50 17.62 28.63
N SER A 207 21.08 18.06 27.52
CA SER A 207 20.33 18.60 26.37
C SER A 207 19.42 17.52 25.75
N GLY A 208 19.91 16.29 25.63
CA GLY A 208 19.15 15.14 25.14
C GLY A 208 17.93 14.79 26.02
N PHE A 209 18.05 14.90 27.33
CA PHE A 209 16.96 14.65 28.27
C PHE A 209 15.81 15.68 28.10
N ILE A 210 16.16 16.97 27.99
CA ILE A 210 15.17 18.04 27.77
C ILE A 210 14.43 17.83 26.45
N MET A 211 15.17 17.58 25.37
CA MET A 211 14.60 17.32 24.05
C MET A 211 13.75 16.05 24.01
N GLY A 212 14.13 15.02 24.75
CA GLY A 212 13.37 13.77 24.87
C GLY A 212 11.97 13.97 25.47
N ARG A 213 11.83 14.86 26.47
CA ARG A 213 10.51 15.22 27.04
C ARG A 213 9.62 15.94 26.04
N VAL A 214 10.17 16.86 25.26
CA VAL A 214 9.44 17.54 24.18
C VAL A 214 8.97 16.53 23.13
N GLY A 215 9.86 15.64 22.71
CA GLY A 215 9.55 14.58 21.73
C GLY A 215 8.44 13.62 22.20
N LYS A 216 8.45 13.19 23.47
CA LYS A 216 7.40 12.34 24.03
C LYS A 216 6.02 13.01 24.04
N SER A 217 5.99 14.30 24.43
CA SER A 217 4.75 15.09 24.42
C SER A 217 4.21 15.34 23.00
N LEU A 218 5.11 15.56 22.04
CA LEU A 218 4.76 15.72 20.63
C LEU A 218 4.16 14.45 20.06
N LYS A 219 4.77 13.27 20.33
CA LYS A 219 4.29 11.97 19.86
C LYS A 219 2.85 11.69 20.31
N GLN A 220 2.53 11.94 21.57
CA GLN A 220 1.19 11.72 22.12
C GLN A 220 0.13 12.58 21.42
N LYS A 221 0.40 13.88 21.27
CA LYS A 221 -0.54 14.81 20.62
C LYS A 221 -0.65 14.61 19.11
N SER A 222 0.41 14.16 18.45
CA SER A 222 0.38 13.79 17.04
C SER A 222 -0.52 12.56 16.79
N LYS A 223 -0.51 11.58 17.71
CA LYS A 223 -1.41 10.42 17.64
C LYS A 223 -2.88 10.86 17.74
N GLU A 224 -3.21 11.74 18.68
CA GLU A 224 -4.57 12.29 18.83
C GLU A 224 -5.03 13.02 17.55
N ALA A 225 -4.14 13.83 16.94
CA ALA A 225 -4.44 14.50 15.67
C ALA A 225 -4.68 13.53 14.51
N GLN A 226 -3.93 12.43 14.46
CA GLN A 226 -4.09 11.40 13.44
C GLN A 226 -5.42 10.64 13.59
N GLU A 227 -5.83 10.32 14.82
CA GLU A 227 -7.13 9.70 15.11
C GLU A 227 -8.28 10.62 14.68
N GLN A 228 -8.21 11.91 15.02
CA GLN A 228 -9.22 12.91 14.59
C GLN A 228 -9.23 13.09 13.07
N SER A 229 -8.08 13.06 12.40
CA SER A 229 -8.02 13.12 10.93
C SER A 229 -8.69 11.91 10.28
N GLY A 230 -8.52 10.72 10.85
CA GLY A 230 -9.23 9.50 10.39
C GLY A 230 -10.74 9.61 10.54
N GLN A 231 -11.23 10.16 11.66
CA GLN A 231 -12.65 10.40 11.88
C GLN A 231 -13.22 11.43 10.89
N LEU A 232 -12.47 12.50 10.58
CA LEU A 232 -12.88 13.49 9.57
C LEU A 232 -13.00 12.86 8.18
N LEU A 233 -12.06 12.01 7.80
CA LEU A 233 -12.12 11.29 6.52
C LEU A 233 -13.35 10.38 6.44
N SER A 234 -13.66 9.64 7.50
CA SER A 234 -14.86 8.81 7.57
C SER A 234 -16.14 9.63 7.41
N GLN A 235 -16.20 10.83 8.01
CA GLN A 235 -17.35 11.74 7.85
C GLN A 235 -17.47 12.26 6.41
N ILE A 236 -16.35 12.54 5.73
CA ILE A 236 -16.37 12.93 4.31
C ILE A 236 -16.90 11.78 3.45
N GLU A 237 -16.42 10.55 3.66
CA GLU A 237 -16.91 9.37 2.93
C GLU A 237 -18.40 9.16 3.12
N GLU A 238 -18.90 9.25 4.35
CA GLU A 238 -20.33 9.15 4.67
C GLU A 238 -21.14 10.25 3.99
N THR A 239 -20.65 11.49 4.03
CA THR A 239 -21.32 12.64 3.38
C THR A 239 -21.39 12.45 1.87
N LEU A 240 -20.30 12.05 1.22
CA LEU A 240 -20.25 11.84 -0.24
C LEU A 240 -21.14 10.65 -0.65
N GLY A 241 -21.13 9.57 0.13
CA GLY A 241 -21.99 8.41 -0.10
C GLY A 241 -23.47 8.72 0.07
N GLY A 242 -23.81 9.59 1.04
CA GLY A 242 -25.17 10.01 1.36
C GLY A 242 -25.64 11.31 0.68
N LEU A 243 -24.89 11.86 -0.28
CA LEU A 243 -25.14 13.21 -0.82
C LEU A 243 -26.56 13.37 -1.41
N ARG A 244 -27.07 12.33 -2.08
CA ARG A 244 -28.45 12.32 -2.61
C ARG A 244 -29.50 12.47 -1.50
N VAL A 245 -29.30 11.77 -0.37
CA VAL A 245 -30.18 11.85 0.79
C VAL A 245 -30.10 13.23 1.43
N ILE A 246 -28.89 13.75 1.63
CA ILE A 246 -28.67 15.09 2.18
C ILE A 246 -29.41 16.14 1.36
N LYS A 247 -29.34 16.04 0.02
CA LYS A 247 -30.04 16.94 -0.90
C LYS A 247 -31.57 16.77 -0.84
N ALA A 248 -32.06 15.53 -0.83
CA ALA A 248 -33.48 15.23 -0.79
C ALA A 248 -34.17 15.74 0.49
N PHE A 249 -33.42 15.74 1.61
CA PHE A 249 -33.94 16.17 2.92
C PHE A 249 -33.53 17.60 3.30
N ASN A 250 -32.89 18.37 2.41
CA ASN A 250 -32.39 19.73 2.67
C ASN A 250 -31.52 19.82 3.94
N ALA A 251 -30.71 18.78 4.19
CA ALA A 251 -29.93 18.63 5.41
C ALA A 251 -28.51 19.26 5.33
N GLU A 252 -28.20 20.01 4.25
CA GLU A 252 -26.86 20.56 3.99
C GLU A 252 -26.34 21.41 5.16
N LYS A 253 -27.18 22.29 5.70
CA LYS A 253 -26.79 23.16 6.82
C LYS A 253 -26.39 22.38 8.07
N SER A 254 -27.08 21.27 8.34
CA SER A 254 -26.78 20.40 9.48
C SER A 254 -25.45 19.70 9.30
N VAL A 255 -25.24 19.08 8.13
CA VAL A 255 -24.01 18.35 7.80
C VAL A 255 -22.80 19.29 7.77
N ILE A 256 -22.94 20.50 7.17
CA ILE A 256 -21.88 21.52 7.15
C ILE A 256 -21.51 21.94 8.59
N ARG A 257 -22.49 22.15 9.45
CA ARG A 257 -22.25 22.52 10.87
C ARG A 257 -21.50 21.41 11.61
N GLN A 258 -21.91 20.16 11.41
CA GLN A 258 -21.25 19.00 12.01
C GLN A 258 -19.80 18.88 11.54
N PHE A 259 -19.56 18.96 10.23
CA PHE A 259 -18.22 18.95 9.66
C PHE A 259 -17.36 20.11 10.19
N SER A 260 -17.91 21.32 10.22
CA SER A 260 -17.22 22.52 10.69
C SER A 260 -16.77 22.38 12.14
N ASN A 261 -17.64 21.85 13.01
CA ASN A 261 -17.31 21.60 14.42
C ASN A 261 -16.19 20.56 14.58
N PHE A 262 -16.22 19.52 13.75
CA PHE A 262 -15.20 18.47 13.76
C PHE A 262 -13.85 19.00 13.25
N ASN A 263 -13.88 19.73 12.14
CA ASN A 263 -12.70 20.34 11.53
C ASN A 263 -12.06 21.39 12.45
N GLU A 264 -12.86 22.14 13.21
CA GLU A 264 -12.39 23.09 14.21
C GLU A 264 -11.65 22.39 15.37
N ARG A 265 -12.17 21.25 15.84
CA ARG A 265 -11.48 20.42 16.86
C ARG A 265 -10.13 19.92 16.34
N LEU A 266 -10.11 19.39 15.12
CA LEU A 266 -8.90 18.94 14.44
C LEU A 266 -7.91 20.10 14.30
N ARG A 267 -8.35 21.29 13.83
CA ARG A 267 -7.53 22.50 13.74
C ARG A 267 -6.86 22.81 15.08
N ASN A 268 -7.63 22.79 16.17
CA ASN A 268 -7.11 23.10 17.50
C ASN A 268 -6.04 22.10 17.96
N THR A 269 -6.25 20.81 17.69
CA THR A 269 -5.29 19.74 18.01
C THR A 269 -4.03 19.87 17.16
N VAL A 270 -4.17 20.04 15.85
CA VAL A 270 -3.06 20.22 14.90
C VAL A 270 -2.27 21.49 15.23
N THR A 271 -2.94 22.60 15.61
CA THR A 271 -2.28 23.82 16.06
C THR A 271 -1.40 23.58 17.29
N LYS A 272 -1.90 22.81 18.28
CA LYS A 272 -1.10 22.45 19.46
C LYS A 272 0.10 21.58 19.10
N VAL A 273 -0.07 20.63 18.17
CA VAL A 273 1.02 19.79 17.65
C VAL A 273 2.07 20.64 16.98
N ASN A 274 1.65 21.51 16.04
CA ASN A 274 2.56 22.34 15.26
C ASN A 274 3.32 23.37 16.14
N ARG A 275 2.65 23.98 17.12
CA ARG A 275 3.33 24.88 18.09
C ARG A 275 4.42 24.15 18.87
N ARG A 276 4.19 22.91 19.30
CA ARG A 276 5.22 22.10 19.97
C ARG A 276 6.33 21.66 19.03
N TYR A 277 5.98 21.32 17.81
CA TYR A 277 6.94 20.97 16.76
C TYR A 277 7.86 22.16 16.44
N MET A 278 7.28 23.35 16.26
CA MET A 278 8.03 24.57 15.99
C MET A 278 8.90 24.99 17.17
N LEU A 279 8.51 24.70 18.42
CA LEU A 279 9.33 24.96 19.61
C LEU A 279 10.58 24.08 19.66
N ALA A 280 10.54 22.88 19.06
CA ALA A 280 11.66 21.93 19.13
C ALA A 280 12.93 22.49 18.48
N HIS A 281 12.81 23.23 17.36
CA HIS A 281 13.96 23.79 16.66
C HIS A 281 14.64 24.91 17.46
N PRO A 282 13.96 26.02 17.88
CA PRO A 282 14.55 27.06 18.67
C PRO A 282 15.11 26.56 20.03
N LEU A 283 14.40 25.62 20.66
CA LEU A 283 14.88 25.02 21.90
C LEU A 283 16.19 24.24 21.70
N SER A 284 16.25 23.43 20.61
CA SER A 284 17.47 22.71 20.25
C SER A 284 18.63 23.67 19.92
N GLU A 285 18.35 24.77 19.22
CA GLU A 285 19.34 25.81 18.90
C GLU A 285 19.85 26.52 20.16
N PHE A 286 18.93 26.92 21.05
CA PHE A 286 19.27 27.50 22.33
C PHE A 286 20.14 26.57 23.18
N LEU A 287 19.73 25.30 23.34
CA LEU A 287 20.53 24.31 24.08
C LEU A 287 21.88 24.06 23.43
N GLY A 288 21.94 24.06 22.09
CA GLY A 288 23.18 23.98 21.33
C GLY A 288 24.10 25.17 21.62
N THR A 289 23.55 26.39 21.60
CA THR A 289 24.30 27.60 21.91
C THR A 289 24.79 27.62 23.36
N VAL A 290 23.96 27.21 24.32
CA VAL A 290 24.39 27.04 25.72
C VAL A 290 25.55 26.05 25.85
N THR A 291 25.43 24.91 25.14
CA THR A 291 26.50 23.90 25.12
C THR A 291 27.79 24.48 24.52
N ILE A 292 27.70 25.22 23.40
CA ILE A 292 28.86 25.89 22.77
C ILE A 292 29.46 26.90 23.72
N ALA A 293 28.66 27.71 24.43
CA ALA A 293 29.14 28.68 25.39
C ALA A 293 29.91 28.02 26.58
N ILE A 294 29.38 26.91 27.08
CA ILE A 294 30.05 26.11 28.12
C ILE A 294 31.38 25.53 27.60
N VAL A 295 31.38 25.00 26.36
CA VAL A 295 32.58 24.46 25.70
C VAL A 295 33.59 25.57 25.43
N LEU A 296 33.13 26.76 25.02
CA LEU A 296 33.98 27.97 24.86
C LEU A 296 34.66 28.38 26.14
N PHE A 297 33.90 28.41 27.25
CA PHE A 297 34.46 28.78 28.56
C PHE A 297 35.51 27.77 29.02
N PHE A 298 35.18 26.46 29.00
CA PHE A 298 36.10 25.40 29.42
C PHE A 298 37.30 25.25 28.48
N GLY A 299 37.09 25.30 27.17
CA GLY A 299 38.18 25.26 26.17
C GLY A 299 39.05 26.52 26.21
N GLY A 300 38.44 27.69 26.43
CA GLY A 300 39.18 28.95 26.64
C GLY A 300 40.06 28.89 27.88
N MET A 301 39.56 28.33 28.98
CA MET A 301 40.35 28.11 30.20
C MET A 301 41.56 27.20 29.92
N LEU A 302 41.34 26.11 29.16
CA LEU A 302 42.44 25.22 28.77
C LEU A 302 43.49 25.90 27.87
N ILE A 303 43.09 26.82 26.97
CA ILE A 303 44.01 27.52 26.06
C ILE A 303 44.80 28.61 26.81
N LEU A 304 44.16 29.29 27.74
CA LEU A 304 44.78 30.36 28.53
C LEU A 304 45.69 29.84 29.67
N SER A 305 45.62 28.54 29.98
CA SER A 305 46.54 27.90 30.90
C SER A 305 47.91 27.71 30.25
N GLU A 306 49.01 27.97 31.01
CA GLU A 306 50.39 27.90 30.50
C GLU A 306 50.81 26.52 29.97
N ASP A 307 50.05 25.46 30.26
CA ASP A 307 50.29 24.04 29.91
C ASP A 307 49.48 23.59 28.68
N SER A 308 48.97 24.50 27.82
CA SER A 308 48.06 24.11 26.75
C SER A 308 48.80 23.65 25.50
N SER A 309 48.51 22.40 25.11
CA SER A 309 48.93 21.81 23.83
C SER A 309 48.02 22.19 22.65
N MET A 310 46.95 22.98 22.87
CA MET A 310 45.92 23.30 21.88
C MET A 310 46.04 24.75 21.39
N SER A 311 46.18 24.95 20.06
CA SER A 311 46.16 26.26 19.44
C SER A 311 44.74 26.84 19.34
N ALA A 312 44.60 28.17 19.25
CA ALA A 312 43.32 28.85 19.01
C ALA A 312 42.66 28.37 17.71
N SER A 313 43.43 28.13 16.65
CA SER A 313 42.96 27.62 15.36
C SER A 313 42.38 26.20 15.51
N SER A 314 43.07 25.31 16.25
CA SER A 314 42.58 23.95 16.54
C SER A 314 41.31 23.98 17.39
N PHE A 315 41.14 24.94 18.28
CA PHE A 315 39.92 25.10 19.07
C PHE A 315 38.72 25.55 18.22
N ILE A 316 38.92 26.52 17.33
CA ILE A 316 37.88 26.95 16.38
C ILE A 316 37.45 25.74 15.52
N TYR A 317 38.42 24.98 15.04
CA TYR A 317 38.14 23.75 14.28
C TYR A 317 37.37 22.73 15.13
N TYR A 318 37.72 22.56 16.41
CA TYR A 318 36.98 21.71 17.34
C TYR A 318 35.51 22.12 17.44
N LEU A 319 35.22 23.42 17.59
CA LEU A 319 33.86 23.92 17.65
C LEU A 319 33.05 23.67 16.36
N ILE A 320 33.70 23.82 15.19
CA ILE A 320 33.09 23.52 13.90
C ILE A 320 32.74 22.01 13.80
N MET A 321 33.68 21.13 14.19
CA MET A 321 33.45 19.70 14.21
C MET A 321 32.34 19.27 15.16
N PHE A 322 32.33 19.86 16.36
CA PHE A 322 31.29 19.66 17.36
C PHE A 322 29.91 20.04 16.82
N TYR A 323 29.80 21.21 16.19
CA TYR A 323 28.55 21.67 15.60
C TYR A 323 28.05 20.71 14.51
N ASN A 324 28.94 20.18 13.71
CA ASN A 324 28.60 19.25 12.61
C ASN A 324 28.09 17.87 13.10
N ILE A 325 28.33 17.46 14.35
CA ILE A 325 27.78 16.22 14.93
C ILE A 325 26.26 16.30 15.13
N ILE A 326 25.73 17.49 15.36
CA ILE A 326 24.32 17.70 15.73
C ILE A 326 23.38 17.15 14.65
N ASN A 327 23.67 17.38 13.37
CA ASN A 327 22.81 16.93 12.28
C ASN A 327 22.74 15.39 12.12
N PRO A 328 23.85 14.64 12.03
CA PRO A 328 23.82 13.19 12.02
C PRO A 328 23.14 12.58 13.25
N ALA A 329 23.30 13.17 14.44
CA ALA A 329 22.65 12.69 15.65
C ALA A 329 21.13 12.89 15.61
N LYS A 330 20.64 14.02 15.08
CA LYS A 330 19.20 14.27 14.85
C LYS A 330 18.62 13.28 13.83
N GLU A 331 19.31 13.06 12.71
CA GLU A 331 18.86 12.11 11.68
C GLU A 331 18.84 10.67 12.20
N LEU A 332 19.78 10.28 13.08
CA LEU A 332 19.75 8.98 13.74
C LEU A 332 18.46 8.80 14.59
N SER A 333 18.11 9.82 15.37
CA SER A 333 16.89 9.82 16.20
C SER A 333 15.62 9.75 15.34
N LYS A 334 15.58 10.49 14.23
CA LYS A 334 14.49 10.47 13.25
C LYS A 334 14.36 9.11 12.57
N ALA A 335 15.49 8.48 12.21
CA ALA A 335 15.53 7.15 11.64
C ALA A 335 14.94 6.10 12.59
N MET A 336 15.26 6.14 13.88
CA MET A 336 14.66 5.27 14.90
C MET A 336 13.14 5.39 14.95
N TYR A 337 12.60 6.61 14.85
CA TYR A 337 11.16 6.84 14.80
C TYR A 337 10.53 6.26 13.53
N ASN A 338 11.14 6.53 12.36
CA ASN A 338 10.65 6.02 11.07
C ASN A 338 10.66 4.48 11.03
N ILE A 339 11.68 3.84 11.59
CA ILE A 339 11.77 2.38 11.70
C ILE A 339 10.62 1.82 12.53
N GLN A 340 10.28 2.43 13.67
CA GLN A 340 9.15 1.98 14.49
C GLN A 340 7.81 2.14 13.77
N LYS A 341 7.63 3.25 13.05
CA LYS A 341 6.42 3.51 12.26
C LYS A 341 6.29 2.52 11.09
N GLY A 342 7.38 2.34 10.34
CA GLY A 342 7.40 1.40 9.22
C GLY A 342 7.21 -0.05 9.65
N LYS A 343 7.68 -0.44 10.85
CA LYS A 343 7.42 -1.77 11.41
C LYS A 343 5.92 -2.03 11.62
N ALA A 344 5.18 -1.06 12.17
CA ALA A 344 3.74 -1.20 12.35
C ALA A 344 3.00 -1.30 11.00
N SER A 345 3.42 -0.51 9.99
CA SER A 345 2.86 -0.59 8.63
C SER A 345 3.20 -1.92 7.96
N LEU A 346 4.41 -2.43 8.17
CA LEU A 346 4.82 -3.73 7.64
C LEU A 346 4.01 -4.88 8.25
N GLU A 347 3.69 -4.84 9.53
CA GLU A 347 2.81 -5.84 10.18
C GLU A 347 1.42 -5.87 9.52
N ARG A 348 0.86 -4.71 9.16
CA ARG A 348 -0.42 -4.63 8.42
C ARG A 348 -0.34 -5.15 7.00
N ILE A 349 0.76 -4.88 6.30
CA ILE A 349 1.04 -5.45 4.97
C ILE A 349 1.18 -6.97 5.06
N ASP A 350 1.92 -7.45 6.04
CA ASP A 350 2.21 -8.87 6.23
C ASP A 350 0.95 -9.68 6.54
N MET A 351 -0.02 -9.10 7.26
CA MET A 351 -1.34 -9.71 7.45
C MET A 351 -2.04 -10.03 6.11
N VAL A 352 -1.87 -9.19 5.08
CA VAL A 352 -2.43 -9.47 3.75
C VAL A 352 -1.58 -10.49 3.01
N LEU A 353 -0.26 -10.33 3.01
CA LEU A 353 0.65 -11.22 2.27
C LEU A 353 0.63 -12.65 2.82
N GLN A 354 0.46 -12.81 4.13
CA GLN A 354 0.40 -14.12 4.81
C GLN A 354 -1.04 -14.66 4.93
N ALA A 355 -2.05 -13.90 4.49
CA ALA A 355 -3.43 -14.37 4.51
C ALA A 355 -3.52 -15.71 3.77
N VAL A 356 -4.02 -16.71 4.46
CA VAL A 356 -4.21 -18.05 3.89
C VAL A 356 -5.47 -18.03 3.04
N ASN A 357 -5.37 -18.44 1.79
CA ASN A 357 -6.55 -18.71 0.99
C ASN A 357 -7.15 -20.04 1.47
N PRO A 358 -8.37 -20.06 2.06
CA PRO A 358 -9.00 -21.30 2.51
C PRO A 358 -9.34 -22.24 1.35
N LEU A 359 -9.51 -21.68 0.13
CA LEU A 359 -9.72 -22.50 -1.07
C LEU A 359 -8.38 -23.08 -1.52
N LYS A 360 -8.11 -24.31 -1.12
CA LYS A 360 -6.89 -25.00 -1.54
C LYS A 360 -7.09 -25.61 -2.92
N GLU A 361 -6.22 -25.28 -3.86
CA GLU A 361 -6.12 -26.04 -5.09
C GLU A 361 -5.58 -27.46 -4.83
N VAL A 362 -6.11 -28.43 -5.53
CA VAL A 362 -5.74 -29.84 -5.38
C VAL A 362 -4.41 -30.08 -6.08
N LYS A 363 -3.51 -30.82 -5.45
CA LYS A 363 -2.19 -31.14 -6.04
C LYS A 363 -2.29 -31.98 -7.33
N ASN A 364 -3.33 -32.85 -7.42
CA ASN A 364 -3.60 -33.69 -8.60
C ASN A 364 -5.06 -33.45 -9.01
N PRO A 365 -5.37 -32.39 -9.75
CA PRO A 365 -6.73 -32.10 -10.15
C PRO A 365 -7.25 -33.11 -11.16
N VAL A 366 -8.55 -33.40 -11.09
CA VAL A 366 -9.24 -34.15 -12.10
C VAL A 366 -9.39 -33.28 -13.36
N PRO A 367 -8.93 -33.72 -14.55
CA PRO A 367 -9.05 -32.93 -15.76
C PRO A 367 -10.51 -32.59 -16.09
N ALA A 368 -10.75 -31.38 -16.57
CA ALA A 368 -12.08 -31.01 -17.06
C ALA A 368 -12.49 -31.85 -18.27
N LYS A 369 -13.73 -32.34 -18.24
CA LYS A 369 -14.37 -33.04 -19.37
C LYS A 369 -15.58 -32.22 -19.81
N PRO A 370 -16.02 -32.30 -21.08
CA PRO A 370 -17.27 -31.65 -21.47
C PRO A 370 -18.42 -32.03 -20.54
N PHE A 371 -19.19 -31.04 -20.09
CA PHE A 371 -20.35 -31.28 -19.23
C PHE A 371 -21.43 -32.05 -19.99
N THR A 372 -21.88 -33.23 -19.46
CA THR A 372 -22.73 -34.18 -20.20
C THR A 372 -24.02 -34.58 -19.50
N ASP A 373 -24.08 -34.59 -18.15
CA ASP A 373 -25.19 -35.19 -17.41
C ASP A 373 -25.89 -34.20 -16.45
N LYS A 374 -25.30 -33.90 -15.31
CA LYS A 374 -25.99 -33.16 -14.24
C LYS A 374 -25.08 -32.47 -13.26
N ILE A 375 -25.67 -31.52 -12.50
CA ILE A 375 -25.12 -30.92 -11.30
C ILE A 375 -25.86 -31.50 -10.09
N GLU A 376 -25.16 -31.90 -9.04
CA GLU A 376 -25.77 -32.40 -7.81
C GLU A 376 -25.24 -31.69 -6.56
N TYR A 377 -26.17 -31.27 -5.71
CA TYR A 377 -25.91 -30.88 -4.32
C TYR A 377 -26.35 -32.05 -3.46
N LYS A 378 -25.43 -32.61 -2.63
CA LYS A 378 -25.68 -33.78 -1.78
C LYS A 378 -25.45 -33.41 -0.31
N ASN A 379 -26.53 -33.29 0.45
CA ASN A 379 -26.53 -32.93 1.89
C ASN A 379 -25.68 -31.71 2.18
N VAL A 380 -25.76 -30.66 1.35
CA VAL A 380 -24.95 -29.49 1.43
C VAL A 380 -25.40 -28.59 2.57
N SER A 381 -24.52 -28.37 3.54
CA SER A 381 -24.69 -27.38 4.59
C SER A 381 -23.55 -26.37 4.54
N PHE A 382 -23.88 -25.08 4.75
CA PHE A 382 -22.93 -24.00 4.70
C PHE A 382 -23.21 -22.91 5.74
N LYS A 383 -22.14 -22.38 6.35
CA LYS A 383 -22.19 -21.25 7.25
C LYS A 383 -21.13 -20.18 6.93
N TYR A 384 -21.51 -18.91 7.12
CA TYR A 384 -20.55 -17.84 7.27
C TYR A 384 -20.17 -17.75 8.75
N GLU A 385 -18.91 -17.91 9.07
CA GLU A 385 -18.43 -17.94 10.48
C GLU A 385 -19.16 -18.99 11.32
N ASP A 386 -20.05 -18.57 12.22
CA ASP A 386 -20.78 -19.46 13.14
C ASP A 386 -22.27 -19.61 12.80
N GLU A 387 -22.80 -18.82 11.85
CA GLU A 387 -24.21 -18.84 11.47
C GLU A 387 -24.49 -19.73 10.27
N TRP A 388 -25.34 -20.76 10.46
CA TRP A 388 -25.76 -21.66 9.41
C TRP A 388 -26.76 -20.98 8.46
N ILE A 389 -26.36 -20.81 7.20
CA ILE A 389 -27.18 -20.19 6.14
C ILE A 389 -27.87 -21.26 5.27
N LEU A 390 -27.17 -22.37 4.98
CA LEU A 390 -27.76 -23.51 4.26
C LEU A 390 -27.69 -24.75 5.13
N LYS A 391 -28.76 -25.55 5.09
CA LYS A 391 -28.94 -26.72 5.94
C LYS A 391 -29.51 -27.86 5.12
N ASP A 392 -28.70 -28.90 4.89
CA ASP A 392 -29.10 -30.15 4.22
C ASP A 392 -29.75 -29.92 2.86
N ILE A 393 -29.07 -29.17 1.99
CA ILE A 393 -29.53 -28.93 0.62
C ILE A 393 -29.27 -30.16 -0.24
N ASN A 394 -30.34 -30.69 -0.81
CA ASN A 394 -30.33 -31.80 -1.79
C ASN A 394 -31.02 -31.36 -3.08
N LEU A 395 -30.26 -31.23 -4.18
CA LEU A 395 -30.75 -30.78 -5.46
C LEU A 395 -29.99 -31.44 -6.61
N THR A 396 -30.72 -31.94 -7.61
CA THR A 396 -30.16 -32.47 -8.87
C THR A 396 -30.66 -31.61 -10.02
N ILE A 397 -29.74 -31.10 -10.85
CA ILE A 397 -30.04 -30.24 -12.00
C ILE A 397 -29.55 -30.98 -13.27
N PRO A 398 -30.41 -31.60 -14.05
CA PRO A 398 -30.03 -32.26 -15.28
C PRO A 398 -29.54 -31.28 -16.35
N LYS A 399 -28.66 -31.74 -17.24
CA LYS A 399 -28.18 -30.94 -18.37
C LYS A 399 -29.33 -30.37 -19.21
N GLY A 400 -29.22 -29.10 -19.57
CA GLY A 400 -30.21 -28.40 -20.41
C GLY A 400 -31.49 -28.00 -19.66
N LYS A 401 -31.59 -28.24 -18.35
CA LYS A 401 -32.73 -27.85 -17.52
C LYS A 401 -32.52 -26.51 -16.81
N MET A 402 -33.62 -25.81 -16.63
CA MET A 402 -33.67 -24.56 -15.89
C MET A 402 -34.30 -24.75 -14.51
N VAL A 403 -33.55 -24.48 -13.45
CA VAL A 403 -34.02 -24.50 -12.06
C VAL A 403 -34.13 -23.08 -11.52
N ALA A 404 -35.32 -22.73 -11.06
CA ALA A 404 -35.57 -21.42 -10.42
C ALA A 404 -35.54 -21.55 -8.90
N LEU A 405 -34.73 -20.69 -8.25
CA LEU A 405 -34.67 -20.53 -6.80
C LEU A 405 -35.57 -19.35 -6.39
N VAL A 406 -36.61 -19.62 -5.60
CA VAL A 406 -37.53 -18.61 -5.08
C VAL A 406 -37.57 -18.63 -3.55
N GLY A 407 -37.91 -17.53 -2.92
CA GLY A 407 -37.99 -17.45 -1.45
C GLY A 407 -37.76 -16.02 -0.96
N ALA A 408 -38.04 -15.78 0.32
CA ALA A 408 -37.84 -14.48 0.95
C ALA A 408 -36.35 -14.01 0.90
N SER A 409 -36.12 -12.70 1.08
CA SER A 409 -34.76 -12.20 1.24
C SER A 409 -34.10 -12.85 2.47
N GLY A 410 -32.82 -13.24 2.33
CA GLY A 410 -32.09 -13.94 3.40
C GLY A 410 -32.35 -15.45 3.49
N SER A 411 -33.18 -16.06 2.62
CA SER A 411 -33.42 -17.51 2.63
C SER A 411 -32.26 -18.39 2.17
N GLY A 412 -31.15 -17.81 1.69
CA GLY A 412 -29.94 -18.53 1.28
C GLY A 412 -29.75 -18.72 -0.22
N LYS A 413 -30.60 -18.17 -1.09
CA LYS A 413 -30.56 -18.34 -2.57
C LYS A 413 -29.21 -17.96 -3.16
N SER A 414 -28.73 -16.75 -2.94
CA SER A 414 -27.45 -16.26 -3.47
C SER A 414 -26.27 -17.07 -2.90
N THR A 415 -26.32 -17.42 -1.62
CA THR A 415 -25.31 -18.28 -0.99
C THR A 415 -25.24 -19.64 -1.67
N MET A 416 -26.38 -20.27 -1.96
CA MET A 416 -26.43 -21.58 -2.64
C MET A 416 -25.78 -21.51 -4.01
N VAL A 417 -26.05 -20.46 -4.76
CA VAL A 417 -25.52 -20.24 -6.11
C VAL A 417 -24.01 -19.93 -6.07
N ASP A 418 -23.53 -19.18 -5.09
CA ASP A 418 -22.12 -18.84 -4.90
C ASP A 418 -21.23 -20.04 -4.55
N LEU A 419 -21.81 -21.13 -4.04
CA LEU A 419 -21.07 -22.35 -3.74
C LEU A 419 -20.70 -23.13 -5.01
N LEU A 420 -21.46 -23.04 -6.09
CA LEU A 420 -21.21 -23.79 -7.32
C LEU A 420 -19.91 -23.37 -8.03
N PRO A 421 -19.61 -22.06 -8.25
CA PRO A 421 -18.32 -21.60 -8.77
C PRO A 421 -17.20 -21.66 -7.72
N ARG A 422 -17.50 -22.26 -6.55
CA ARG A 422 -16.56 -22.41 -5.45
C ARG A 422 -15.96 -21.06 -5.03
N PHE A 423 -16.84 -20.05 -4.81
CA PHE A 423 -16.42 -18.82 -4.12
C PHE A 423 -16.21 -19.08 -2.65
N TYR A 424 -16.90 -20.10 -2.11
CA TYR A 424 -16.74 -20.66 -0.77
C TYR A 424 -16.78 -22.19 -0.86
N ASP A 425 -16.09 -22.87 0.05
CA ASP A 425 -16.21 -24.34 0.18
C ASP A 425 -17.36 -24.70 1.12
N VAL A 426 -18.10 -25.75 0.79
CA VAL A 426 -19.15 -26.29 1.66
C VAL A 426 -18.55 -26.82 2.97
N ASN A 427 -19.28 -26.64 4.09
CA ASN A 427 -18.88 -27.15 5.41
C ASN A 427 -19.20 -28.65 5.53
N GLU A 428 -20.37 -29.06 5.04
CA GLU A 428 -20.83 -30.45 5.04
C GLU A 428 -21.41 -30.80 3.67
N GLY A 429 -21.40 -32.10 3.32
CA GLY A 429 -21.84 -32.57 2.01
C GLY A 429 -20.86 -32.25 0.89
N GLU A 430 -21.35 -32.38 -0.33
CA GLU A 430 -20.58 -32.14 -1.55
C GLU A 430 -21.43 -31.59 -2.70
N ILE A 431 -20.76 -30.88 -3.61
CA ILE A 431 -21.31 -30.47 -4.90
C ILE A 431 -20.53 -31.20 -5.98
N THR A 432 -21.26 -31.86 -6.92
CA THR A 432 -20.64 -32.58 -8.01
C THR A 432 -21.16 -32.10 -9.37
N ILE A 433 -20.30 -32.16 -10.40
CA ILE A 433 -20.62 -31.95 -11.82
C ILE A 433 -20.28 -33.26 -12.53
N ASP A 434 -21.26 -33.91 -13.17
CA ASP A 434 -21.11 -35.22 -13.79
C ASP A 434 -20.46 -36.27 -12.84
N GLY A 435 -20.83 -36.24 -11.55
CA GLY A 435 -20.27 -37.09 -10.51
C GLY A 435 -18.89 -36.73 -10.00
N VAL A 436 -18.22 -35.72 -10.57
CA VAL A 436 -16.92 -35.23 -10.09
C VAL A 436 -17.12 -34.12 -9.05
N ASN A 437 -16.55 -34.29 -7.87
CA ASN A 437 -16.63 -33.29 -6.80
C ASN A 437 -15.90 -32.02 -7.21
N VAL A 438 -16.56 -30.85 -7.13
CA VAL A 438 -15.99 -29.54 -7.52
C VAL A 438 -14.71 -29.19 -6.75
N LYS A 439 -14.52 -29.75 -5.56
CA LYS A 439 -13.30 -29.57 -4.76
C LYS A 439 -12.07 -30.24 -5.39
N THR A 440 -12.27 -31.23 -6.25
CA THR A 440 -11.18 -31.97 -6.90
C THR A 440 -10.76 -31.40 -8.26
N MET A 441 -11.44 -30.37 -8.73
CA MET A 441 -11.13 -29.66 -9.97
C MET A 441 -10.25 -28.43 -9.68
N THR A 442 -9.52 -27.93 -10.69
CA THR A 442 -8.92 -26.59 -10.59
C THR A 442 -10.02 -25.54 -10.59
N LEU A 443 -9.78 -24.40 -9.92
CA LEU A 443 -10.75 -23.29 -9.95
C LEU A 443 -10.95 -22.74 -11.37
N TYR A 444 -9.90 -22.76 -12.18
CA TYR A 444 -9.96 -22.36 -13.58
C TYR A 444 -10.90 -23.25 -14.39
N ASP A 445 -10.70 -24.57 -14.35
CA ASP A 445 -11.53 -25.53 -15.08
C ASP A 445 -12.98 -25.48 -14.60
N LEU A 446 -13.21 -25.48 -13.30
CA LEU A 446 -14.54 -25.37 -12.71
C LEU A 446 -15.28 -24.13 -13.21
N ARG A 447 -14.64 -22.97 -13.14
CA ARG A 447 -15.25 -21.69 -13.55
C ARG A 447 -15.35 -21.54 -15.06
N SER A 448 -14.61 -22.33 -15.85
CA SER A 448 -14.75 -22.36 -17.30
C SER A 448 -16.10 -22.87 -17.74
N TYR A 449 -16.71 -23.80 -16.97
CA TYR A 449 -18.08 -24.31 -17.26
C TYR A 449 -19.18 -23.26 -17.03
N MET A 450 -18.91 -22.16 -16.31
CA MET A 450 -19.94 -21.29 -15.77
C MET A 450 -19.90 -19.89 -16.37
N GLY A 451 -21.07 -19.32 -16.61
CA GLY A 451 -21.27 -17.92 -16.91
C GLY A 451 -22.19 -17.29 -15.87
N ASN A 452 -21.78 -16.19 -15.29
CA ASN A 452 -22.55 -15.48 -14.28
C ASN A 452 -23.11 -14.19 -14.85
N VAL A 453 -24.39 -13.93 -14.66
CA VAL A 453 -25.02 -12.64 -14.90
C VAL A 453 -25.60 -12.18 -13.56
N ASN A 454 -24.97 -11.18 -12.96
CA ASN A 454 -25.33 -10.67 -11.65
C ASN A 454 -26.46 -9.63 -11.75
N GLN A 455 -27.14 -9.40 -10.63
CA GLN A 455 -28.17 -8.37 -10.49
C GLN A 455 -27.66 -6.97 -10.89
N GLU A 456 -26.49 -6.57 -10.38
CA GLU A 456 -25.78 -5.38 -10.85
C GLU A 456 -24.72 -5.78 -11.89
N ALA A 457 -24.84 -5.24 -13.10
CA ALA A 457 -23.85 -5.43 -14.14
C ALA A 457 -22.56 -4.68 -13.77
N ILE A 458 -21.51 -5.41 -13.40
CA ILE A 458 -20.19 -4.84 -13.09
C ILE A 458 -19.41 -4.70 -14.40
N LEU A 459 -19.17 -3.45 -14.80
CA LEU A 459 -18.36 -3.06 -15.94
C LEU A 459 -17.12 -2.31 -15.50
N PHE A 460 -16.06 -2.43 -16.28
CA PHE A 460 -14.77 -1.78 -16.03
C PHE A 460 -14.64 -0.50 -16.84
N ASN A 461 -13.86 0.45 -16.36
CA ASN A 461 -13.53 1.67 -17.08
C ASN A 461 -12.61 1.36 -18.27
N ASP A 462 -13.22 0.89 -19.33
CA ASP A 462 -12.56 0.44 -20.55
C ASP A 462 -13.54 0.56 -21.74
N THR A 463 -13.13 0.14 -22.92
CA THR A 463 -13.99 0.11 -24.10
C THR A 463 -15.14 -0.88 -23.96
N VAL A 464 -16.19 -0.70 -24.77
CA VAL A 464 -17.27 -1.70 -24.90
C VAL A 464 -16.69 -3.05 -25.31
N PHE A 465 -15.78 -3.07 -26.29
CA PHE A 465 -15.11 -4.26 -26.78
C PHE A 465 -14.43 -5.03 -25.63
N ASN A 466 -13.55 -4.36 -24.87
CA ASN A 466 -12.82 -4.99 -23.77
C ASN A 466 -13.74 -5.44 -22.62
N ASN A 467 -14.86 -4.77 -22.43
CA ASN A 467 -15.87 -5.23 -21.46
C ASN A 467 -16.61 -6.50 -21.90
N ILE A 468 -16.89 -6.66 -23.20
CA ILE A 468 -17.51 -7.89 -23.71
C ILE A 468 -16.51 -9.04 -23.73
N THR A 469 -15.26 -8.80 -24.15
CA THR A 469 -14.20 -9.83 -24.22
C THR A 469 -13.61 -10.20 -22.86
N PHE A 470 -14.05 -9.57 -21.77
CA PHE A 470 -13.49 -9.81 -20.43
C PHE A 470 -13.51 -11.29 -20.04
N GLY A 471 -12.31 -11.86 -19.87
CA GLY A 471 -12.13 -13.27 -19.54
C GLY A 471 -12.18 -14.25 -20.73
N VAL A 472 -12.20 -13.73 -21.96
CA VAL A 472 -12.09 -14.51 -23.21
C VAL A 472 -10.88 -14.00 -23.98
N GLU A 473 -9.86 -14.85 -24.13
CA GLU A 473 -8.65 -14.52 -24.91
C GLU A 473 -8.91 -14.73 -26.40
N ASN A 474 -8.33 -13.88 -27.25
CA ASN A 474 -8.34 -13.98 -28.70
C ASN A 474 -9.75 -13.98 -29.37
N ALA A 475 -10.73 -13.29 -28.77
CA ALA A 475 -12.03 -13.10 -29.39
C ALA A 475 -11.92 -12.21 -30.63
N THR A 476 -12.51 -12.64 -31.76
CA THR A 476 -12.54 -11.81 -32.98
C THR A 476 -13.64 -10.74 -32.90
N GLU A 477 -13.51 -9.69 -33.71
CA GLU A 477 -14.53 -8.62 -33.77
C GLU A 477 -15.91 -9.20 -34.18
N GLU A 478 -15.93 -10.15 -35.10
CA GLU A 478 -17.16 -10.80 -35.57
C GLU A 478 -17.85 -11.54 -34.41
N GLN A 479 -17.11 -12.30 -33.60
CA GLN A 479 -17.65 -13.00 -32.43
C GLN A 479 -18.21 -12.02 -31.39
N VAL A 480 -17.55 -10.91 -31.17
CA VAL A 480 -18.01 -9.86 -30.25
C VAL A 480 -19.29 -9.19 -30.78
N MET A 481 -19.34 -8.91 -32.09
CA MET A 481 -20.53 -8.33 -32.72
C MET A 481 -21.72 -9.30 -32.70
N GLU A 482 -21.49 -10.59 -32.93
CA GLU A 482 -22.52 -11.60 -32.85
C GLU A 482 -23.07 -11.75 -31.42
N ALA A 483 -22.21 -11.85 -30.44
CA ALA A 483 -22.60 -11.85 -29.02
C ALA A 483 -23.41 -10.61 -28.64
N ALA A 484 -23.01 -9.44 -29.12
CA ALA A 484 -23.72 -8.20 -28.88
C ALA A 484 -25.09 -8.15 -29.58
N LYS A 485 -25.23 -8.70 -30.78
CA LYS A 485 -26.53 -8.84 -31.49
C LYS A 485 -27.47 -9.72 -30.71
N ILE A 486 -27.03 -10.91 -30.29
CA ILE A 486 -27.84 -11.83 -29.50
C ILE A 486 -28.28 -11.22 -28.16
N ALA A 487 -27.44 -10.36 -27.58
CA ALA A 487 -27.72 -9.62 -26.35
C ALA A 487 -28.55 -8.33 -26.57
N ASN A 488 -29.07 -8.08 -27.78
CA ASN A 488 -29.75 -6.85 -28.14
C ASN A 488 -28.92 -5.56 -27.81
N ALA A 489 -27.57 -5.67 -27.89
CA ALA A 489 -26.65 -4.58 -27.54
C ALA A 489 -26.07 -3.88 -28.77
N HIS A 490 -26.03 -4.52 -29.93
CA HIS A 490 -25.34 -4.03 -31.13
C HIS A 490 -25.82 -2.64 -31.58
N GLU A 491 -27.12 -2.41 -31.64
CA GLU A 491 -27.68 -1.17 -32.15
C GLU A 491 -27.28 0.06 -31.31
N PHE A 492 -27.40 -0.03 -29.96
CA PHE A 492 -26.99 1.08 -29.13
C PHE A 492 -25.47 1.28 -29.10
N ILE A 493 -24.68 0.19 -29.27
CA ILE A 493 -23.21 0.30 -29.38
C ILE A 493 -22.85 1.06 -30.67
N MET A 494 -23.46 0.71 -31.80
CA MET A 494 -23.21 1.40 -33.08
C MET A 494 -23.68 2.87 -33.10
N ALA A 495 -24.64 3.21 -32.25
CA ALA A 495 -25.08 4.59 -32.06
C ALA A 495 -24.11 5.43 -31.22
N MET A 496 -23.10 4.84 -30.60
CA MET A 496 -22.06 5.56 -29.87
C MET A 496 -21.02 6.13 -30.83
N GLU A 497 -20.38 7.22 -30.45
CA GLU A 497 -19.41 7.98 -31.26
C GLU A 497 -18.28 7.10 -31.83
N GLN A 498 -17.77 6.15 -31.07
CA GLN A 498 -16.69 5.23 -31.46
C GLN A 498 -17.12 3.76 -31.49
N GLY A 499 -18.44 3.49 -31.51
CA GLY A 499 -18.98 2.12 -31.54
C GLY A 499 -18.39 1.24 -30.43
N TYR A 500 -17.86 0.08 -30.79
CA TYR A 500 -17.25 -0.87 -29.85
C TYR A 500 -15.99 -0.34 -29.14
N GLN A 501 -15.31 0.67 -29.69
CA GLN A 501 -14.13 1.28 -29.08
C GLN A 501 -14.48 2.42 -28.13
N THR A 502 -15.77 2.70 -27.93
CA THR A 502 -16.22 3.73 -26.99
C THR A 502 -15.87 3.35 -25.55
N ASN A 503 -15.16 4.22 -24.83
CA ASN A 503 -14.93 4.06 -23.40
C ASN A 503 -16.20 4.40 -22.62
N ILE A 504 -16.67 3.47 -21.79
CA ILE A 504 -17.93 3.58 -21.06
C ILE A 504 -17.83 4.27 -19.70
N GLY A 505 -16.64 4.71 -19.31
CA GLY A 505 -16.39 5.40 -18.06
C GLY A 505 -16.38 4.48 -16.83
N ASP A 506 -16.23 5.09 -15.67
CA ASP A 506 -16.16 4.34 -14.42
C ASP A 506 -17.46 3.60 -14.14
N ARG A 507 -17.38 2.26 -13.96
CA ARG A 507 -18.50 1.33 -13.76
C ARG A 507 -19.59 1.44 -14.84
N GLY A 508 -19.24 1.85 -16.05
CA GLY A 508 -20.21 2.09 -17.09
C GLY A 508 -21.18 3.25 -16.82
N GLY A 509 -20.70 4.29 -16.13
CA GLY A 509 -21.52 5.44 -15.71
C GLY A 509 -22.13 6.25 -16.85
N ARG A 510 -21.66 6.05 -18.10
CA ARG A 510 -22.23 6.66 -19.30
C ARG A 510 -23.40 5.86 -19.91
N LEU A 511 -23.72 4.70 -19.34
CA LEU A 511 -24.73 3.77 -19.84
C LEU A 511 -25.96 3.76 -18.96
N SER A 512 -27.14 3.51 -19.56
CA SER A 512 -28.36 3.19 -18.82
C SER A 512 -28.24 1.83 -18.10
N GLY A 513 -29.08 1.55 -17.11
CA GLY A 513 -29.12 0.27 -16.43
C GLY A 513 -29.28 -0.92 -17.38
N GLY A 514 -30.24 -0.81 -18.34
CA GLY A 514 -30.49 -1.84 -19.33
C GLY A 514 -29.33 -2.03 -20.31
N GLN A 515 -28.64 -0.95 -20.71
CA GLN A 515 -27.44 -1.05 -21.56
C GLN A 515 -26.31 -1.78 -20.83
N ARG A 516 -26.05 -1.44 -19.55
CA ARG A 516 -25.04 -2.17 -18.73
C ARG A 516 -25.37 -3.66 -18.66
N GLN A 517 -26.64 -4.00 -18.40
CA GLN A 517 -27.07 -5.38 -18.28
C GLN A 517 -26.88 -6.15 -19.59
N ARG A 518 -27.27 -5.56 -20.74
CA ARG A 518 -27.07 -6.16 -22.06
C ARG A 518 -25.59 -6.40 -22.40
N LEU A 519 -24.67 -5.53 -21.99
CA LEU A 519 -23.22 -5.77 -22.12
C LEU A 519 -22.75 -6.94 -21.22
N SER A 520 -23.29 -7.07 -20.02
CA SER A 520 -22.99 -8.21 -19.13
C SER A 520 -23.51 -9.54 -19.73
N ILE A 521 -24.68 -9.51 -20.37
CA ILE A 521 -25.23 -10.67 -21.09
C ILE A 521 -24.37 -10.98 -22.31
N ALA A 522 -23.95 -10.00 -23.11
CA ALA A 522 -23.06 -10.18 -24.25
C ALA A 522 -21.73 -10.85 -23.84
N ARG A 523 -21.16 -10.47 -22.70
CA ARG A 523 -19.98 -11.12 -22.09
C ARG A 523 -20.23 -12.60 -21.81
N ALA A 524 -21.40 -12.95 -21.25
CA ALA A 524 -21.75 -14.32 -20.95
C ALA A 524 -22.03 -15.14 -22.24
N ILE A 525 -22.61 -14.52 -23.27
CA ILE A 525 -22.83 -15.14 -24.58
C ILE A 525 -21.49 -15.45 -25.26
N LEU A 526 -20.55 -14.48 -25.28
CA LEU A 526 -19.24 -14.66 -25.89
C LEU A 526 -18.44 -15.78 -25.23
N LYS A 527 -18.51 -15.90 -23.90
CA LYS A 527 -17.86 -16.98 -23.15
C LYS A 527 -18.44 -18.35 -23.47
N ASN A 528 -19.71 -18.44 -23.89
CA ASN A 528 -20.42 -19.63 -24.26
C ASN A 528 -20.34 -20.82 -23.28
N PRO A 529 -20.62 -20.63 -21.99
CA PRO A 529 -20.51 -21.68 -20.98
C PRO A 529 -21.70 -22.64 -21.04
N PRO A 530 -21.51 -23.95 -20.68
CA PRO A 530 -22.62 -24.92 -20.62
C PRO A 530 -23.56 -24.72 -19.42
N ILE A 531 -23.11 -24.03 -18.37
CA ILE A 531 -23.85 -23.76 -17.15
C ILE A 531 -24.00 -22.25 -16.98
N LEU A 532 -25.22 -21.78 -16.69
CA LEU A 532 -25.52 -20.39 -16.43
C LEU A 532 -26.00 -20.19 -15.00
N ILE A 533 -25.54 -19.11 -14.39
CA ILE A 533 -25.96 -18.63 -13.10
C ILE A 533 -26.50 -17.21 -13.30
N LEU A 534 -27.79 -17.04 -13.05
CA LEU A 534 -28.49 -15.78 -13.26
C LEU A 534 -29.03 -15.28 -11.92
N ASP A 535 -28.62 -14.08 -11.50
CA ASP A 535 -29.14 -13.42 -10.31
C ASP A 535 -29.91 -12.17 -10.77
N GLU A 536 -31.24 -12.23 -10.70
CA GLU A 536 -32.24 -11.20 -11.03
C GLU A 536 -31.76 -10.00 -11.88
N ALA A 537 -31.58 -10.22 -13.17
CA ALA A 537 -30.95 -9.26 -14.07
C ALA A 537 -31.84 -8.05 -14.48
N THR A 538 -33.05 -7.87 -13.97
CA THR A 538 -34.03 -6.91 -14.51
C THR A 538 -34.70 -5.97 -13.50
N SER A 539 -34.30 -5.98 -12.24
CA SER A 539 -34.84 -5.05 -11.23
C SER A 539 -34.41 -3.61 -11.54
N ALA A 540 -35.36 -2.68 -11.53
CA ALA A 540 -35.18 -1.24 -11.76
C ALA A 540 -34.87 -0.78 -13.20
N LEU A 541 -35.36 -1.51 -14.22
CA LEU A 541 -35.31 -1.09 -15.64
C LEU A 541 -36.67 -0.48 -16.06
N ASP A 542 -36.61 0.41 -17.05
CA ASP A 542 -37.78 0.86 -17.79
C ASP A 542 -38.35 -0.28 -18.64
N THR A 543 -39.63 -0.22 -18.97
CA THR A 543 -40.37 -1.33 -19.63
C THR A 543 -39.77 -1.77 -20.96
N GLU A 544 -39.24 -0.83 -21.79
CA GLU A 544 -38.61 -1.15 -23.07
C GLU A 544 -37.25 -1.82 -22.87
N SER A 545 -36.40 -1.27 -22.03
CA SER A 545 -35.11 -1.88 -21.68
C SER A 545 -35.29 -3.25 -21.04
N GLU A 546 -36.31 -3.42 -20.21
CA GLU A 546 -36.64 -4.69 -19.58
C GLU A 546 -36.97 -5.77 -20.61
N LYS A 547 -37.82 -5.46 -21.60
CA LYS A 547 -38.17 -6.40 -22.66
C LYS A 547 -36.92 -6.87 -23.45
N LEU A 548 -36.05 -5.94 -23.84
CA LEU A 548 -34.80 -6.25 -24.56
C LEU A 548 -33.85 -7.10 -23.72
N VAL A 549 -33.74 -6.83 -22.41
CA VAL A 549 -32.92 -7.62 -21.48
C VAL A 549 -33.51 -9.02 -21.30
N GLN A 550 -34.84 -9.12 -21.17
CA GLN A 550 -35.52 -10.43 -21.03
C GLN A 550 -35.32 -11.29 -22.28
N GLU A 551 -35.50 -10.76 -23.49
CA GLU A 551 -35.25 -11.46 -24.74
C GLU A 551 -33.78 -11.91 -24.84
N ALA A 552 -32.82 -11.05 -24.42
CA ALA A 552 -31.40 -11.40 -24.40
C ALA A 552 -31.12 -12.56 -23.43
N LEU A 553 -31.74 -12.57 -22.26
CA LEU A 553 -31.63 -13.65 -21.26
C LEU A 553 -32.23 -14.96 -21.79
N GLU A 554 -33.41 -14.91 -22.42
CA GLU A 554 -34.04 -16.09 -23.03
C GLU A 554 -33.16 -16.69 -24.13
N ASN A 555 -32.55 -15.84 -24.97
CA ASN A 555 -31.59 -16.30 -25.98
C ASN A 555 -30.34 -16.90 -25.35
N LEU A 556 -29.83 -16.31 -24.27
CA LEU A 556 -28.67 -16.82 -23.51
C LEU A 556 -28.98 -18.19 -22.88
N MET A 557 -30.20 -18.42 -22.35
CA MET A 557 -30.59 -19.66 -21.67
C MET A 557 -30.84 -20.83 -22.61
N LYS A 558 -31.11 -20.60 -23.90
CA LYS A 558 -31.39 -21.67 -24.88
C LYS A 558 -30.27 -22.71 -24.88
N SER A 559 -30.65 -23.96 -24.71
CA SER A 559 -29.75 -25.13 -24.73
C SER A 559 -28.69 -25.19 -23.63
N ARG A 560 -28.82 -24.40 -22.57
CA ARG A 560 -27.88 -24.37 -21.42
C ARG A 560 -28.55 -24.80 -20.14
N THR A 561 -27.76 -25.36 -19.22
CA THR A 561 -28.23 -25.68 -17.88
C THR A 561 -28.21 -24.40 -17.06
N THR A 562 -29.36 -24.00 -16.53
CA THR A 562 -29.50 -22.67 -15.89
C THR A 562 -29.98 -22.78 -14.44
N ILE A 563 -29.30 -22.10 -13.55
CA ILE A 563 -29.77 -21.85 -12.20
C ILE A 563 -30.11 -20.34 -12.14
N VAL A 564 -31.37 -20.02 -11.83
CA VAL A 564 -31.81 -18.63 -11.77
C VAL A 564 -32.37 -18.30 -10.39
N ILE A 565 -31.85 -17.22 -9.77
CA ILE A 565 -32.51 -16.61 -8.62
C ILE A 565 -33.62 -15.74 -9.19
N ALA A 566 -34.87 -16.23 -9.06
CA ALA A 566 -35.99 -15.62 -9.74
C ALA A 566 -36.78 -14.71 -8.78
N HIS A 567 -36.93 -13.46 -9.20
CA HIS A 567 -37.80 -12.47 -8.54
C HIS A 567 -38.99 -12.05 -9.42
N ARG A 568 -39.07 -12.59 -10.68
CA ARG A 568 -40.14 -12.26 -11.62
C ARG A 568 -40.94 -13.49 -12.01
N LEU A 569 -42.27 -13.31 -12.11
CA LEU A 569 -43.22 -14.35 -12.45
C LEU A 569 -42.97 -14.98 -13.82
N SER A 570 -42.55 -14.20 -14.83
CA SER A 570 -42.23 -14.71 -16.18
C SER A 570 -41.09 -15.73 -16.17
N THR A 571 -40.02 -15.43 -15.44
CA THR A 571 -38.86 -16.33 -15.31
C THR A 571 -39.22 -17.58 -14.51
N ILE A 572 -40.03 -17.45 -13.46
CA ILE A 572 -40.46 -18.56 -12.62
C ILE A 572 -41.34 -19.54 -13.41
N LYS A 573 -42.32 -19.04 -14.21
CA LYS A 573 -43.26 -19.85 -14.95
C LYS A 573 -42.60 -20.76 -15.99
N ASN A 574 -41.51 -20.32 -16.59
CA ASN A 574 -40.80 -21.04 -17.65
C ASN A 574 -39.75 -22.01 -17.11
N ALA A 575 -39.55 -22.13 -15.78
CA ALA A 575 -38.61 -23.05 -15.18
C ALA A 575 -39.09 -24.49 -15.26
N ASP A 576 -38.19 -25.42 -15.60
CA ASP A 576 -38.46 -26.85 -15.56
C ASP A 576 -38.73 -27.34 -14.14
N GLU A 577 -38.06 -26.75 -13.18
CA GLU A 577 -38.26 -26.99 -11.74
C GLU A 577 -38.09 -25.69 -10.93
N ILE A 578 -38.96 -25.51 -9.95
CA ILE A 578 -38.91 -24.42 -8.98
C ILE A 578 -38.58 -25.02 -7.63
N CYS A 579 -37.56 -24.46 -6.98
CA CYS A 579 -37.15 -24.78 -5.61
C CYS A 579 -37.46 -23.60 -4.68
N VAL A 580 -38.34 -23.82 -3.71
CA VAL A 580 -38.71 -22.79 -2.71
C VAL A 580 -37.76 -22.91 -1.53
N MET A 581 -37.00 -21.84 -1.26
CA MET A 581 -36.07 -21.77 -0.16
C MET A 581 -36.68 -21.03 1.03
N HIS A 582 -36.62 -21.65 2.20
CA HIS A 582 -37.04 -21.05 3.47
C HIS A 582 -36.07 -21.46 4.59
N GLU A 583 -35.56 -20.48 5.33
CA GLU A 583 -34.61 -20.67 6.44
C GLU A 583 -33.41 -21.60 6.11
N GLY A 584 -32.88 -21.47 4.91
CA GLY A 584 -31.71 -22.22 4.46
C GLY A 584 -32.01 -23.66 4.00
N ARG A 585 -33.26 -24.04 3.80
CA ARG A 585 -33.69 -25.34 3.30
C ARG A 585 -34.54 -25.21 2.04
N ILE A 586 -34.54 -26.24 1.21
CA ILE A 586 -35.54 -26.40 0.10
C ILE A 586 -36.76 -27.03 0.73
N VAL A 587 -37.87 -26.30 0.80
CA VAL A 587 -39.11 -26.74 1.47
C VAL A 587 -40.19 -27.22 0.48
N GLU A 588 -40.19 -26.69 -0.75
CA GLU A 588 -41.12 -27.12 -1.81
C GLU A 588 -40.35 -27.26 -3.13
N ARG A 589 -40.71 -28.24 -3.94
CA ARG A 589 -40.16 -28.50 -5.28
C ARG A 589 -41.25 -28.92 -6.24
N GLY A 590 -41.20 -28.45 -7.48
CA GLY A 590 -42.11 -28.85 -8.52
C GLY A 590 -42.21 -27.84 -9.65
N THR A 591 -43.16 -28.07 -10.56
CA THR A 591 -43.49 -27.11 -11.61
C THR A 591 -44.36 -25.98 -11.05
N HIS A 592 -44.51 -24.91 -11.81
CA HIS A 592 -45.37 -23.78 -11.46
C HIS A 592 -46.80 -24.23 -11.11
N GLU A 593 -47.37 -25.11 -11.93
CA GLU A 593 -48.74 -25.60 -11.74
C GLU A 593 -48.89 -26.49 -10.49
N ASP A 594 -47.92 -27.35 -10.23
CA ASP A 594 -47.91 -28.24 -9.07
C ASP A 594 -47.83 -27.47 -7.76
N LEU A 595 -46.93 -26.47 -7.71
CA LEU A 595 -46.72 -25.68 -6.52
C LEU A 595 -47.90 -24.73 -6.22
N LEU A 596 -48.65 -24.29 -7.24
CA LEU A 596 -49.88 -23.51 -7.01
C LEU A 596 -50.98 -24.34 -6.37
N LYS A 597 -51.03 -25.65 -6.65
CA LYS A 597 -52.02 -26.58 -6.06
C LYS A 597 -51.74 -26.93 -4.61
N LEU A 598 -50.46 -26.86 -4.19
CA LEU A 598 -50.01 -27.22 -2.82
C LEU A 598 -50.47 -26.25 -1.75
N ASP A 599 -50.94 -25.04 -2.10
CA ASP A 599 -51.32 -23.95 -1.18
C ASP A 599 -50.23 -23.59 -0.14
N GLY A 600 -48.99 -23.73 -0.50
CA GLY A 600 -47.82 -23.58 0.35
C GLY A 600 -47.19 -22.17 0.30
N ILE A 601 -45.90 -22.13 0.59
CA ILE A 601 -45.12 -20.89 0.60
C ILE A 601 -45.01 -20.28 -0.81
N TYR A 602 -44.90 -21.13 -1.83
CA TYR A 602 -44.84 -20.67 -3.22
C TYR A 602 -46.10 -19.87 -3.61
N LYS A 603 -47.28 -20.37 -3.30
CA LYS A 603 -48.54 -19.71 -3.65
C LYS A 603 -48.69 -18.36 -2.92
N LYS A 604 -48.22 -18.27 -1.68
CA LYS A 604 -48.16 -17.00 -0.94
C LYS A 604 -47.22 -15.98 -1.60
N LEU A 605 -46.02 -16.42 -2.00
CA LEU A 605 -45.05 -15.56 -2.70
C LEU A 605 -45.59 -15.10 -4.06
N TYR A 606 -46.26 -16.03 -4.80
CA TYR A 606 -46.85 -15.73 -6.09
C TYR A 606 -48.00 -14.71 -5.96
N SER A 607 -48.89 -14.88 -5.00
CA SER A 607 -50.01 -13.94 -4.80
C SER A 607 -49.52 -12.52 -4.40
N MET A 608 -48.43 -12.41 -3.66
CA MET A 608 -47.81 -11.10 -3.31
C MET A 608 -47.16 -10.40 -4.50
N GLN A 609 -46.75 -11.12 -5.53
CA GLN A 609 -46.13 -10.55 -6.74
C GLN A 609 -47.12 -10.32 -7.89
N SER A 610 -48.31 -10.87 -7.82
CA SER A 610 -49.38 -10.72 -8.81
C SER A 610 -50.32 -9.56 -8.53
N LEU A 611 -50.16 -8.91 -7.38
CA LEU A 611 -50.81 -7.66 -7.00
C LEU A 611 -49.90 -6.47 -7.36
#